data_1ab979f8cc0c554631f6fc06c16dfc61
#
_entry.id   1ab979f8cc0c554631f6fc06c16dfc61
#
_cell.length_a   1.000
_cell.length_b   1.000
_cell.length_c   1.000
_cell.angle_alpha   90.00
_cell.angle_beta   90.00
_cell.angle_gamma   90.00
#
_symmetry.space_group_name_H-M   'P 1'
#
loop_
_entity.id
_entity.type
_entity.pdbx_description
1 polymer ?
#
loop_
_entity_poly.entity_id
_entity_poly.type
_entity_poly.pdbx_seq_one_letter_code
_entity_poly.pdbx_strand_id
1 'polypeptide(L)'
;MRYLIASDIHGALPAAEALTTRFHEEGADRLLLLGDLLYHGPRNPLPEGYAPAEVAKLLNGYADRITAVRGNCDAEVDQMVLDFPCLGDYALVVDADTTLML
;
A
#
# COMPACT_ATOMS: atom_id res chain seq x y z
N MET A 1 -18.99 -4.03 -3.51
CA MET A 1 -17.55 -4.33 -3.49
C MET A 1 -17.00 -4.01 -2.11
N ARG A 2 -16.07 -4.83 -1.62
CA ARG A 2 -15.48 -4.63 -0.30
C ARG A 2 -14.04 -4.15 -0.43
N TYR A 3 -13.72 -3.07 0.25
CA TYR A 3 -12.40 -2.46 0.22
C TYR A 3 -11.70 -2.64 1.57
N LEU A 4 -10.40 -2.92 1.53
CA LEU A 4 -9.52 -2.79 2.69
C LEU A 4 -8.62 -1.58 2.45
N ILE A 5 -8.60 -0.65 3.39
CA ILE A 5 -7.86 0.60 3.28
C ILE A 5 -6.74 0.61 4.32
N ALA A 6 -5.53 0.91 3.89
CA ALA A 6 -4.37 0.95 4.77
C ALA A 6 -3.39 2.04 4.36
N SER A 7 -2.49 2.38 5.26
CA SER A 7 -1.47 3.40 5.05
C SER A 7 -0.29 3.17 5.99
N ASP A 8 0.85 3.81 5.70
CA ASP A 8 1.98 3.92 6.62
C ASP A 8 2.59 2.59 7.03
N ILE A 9 2.80 1.71 6.05
CA ILE A 9 3.48 0.43 6.26
C ILE A 9 4.96 0.67 6.59
N HIS A 10 5.57 1.69 5.96
CA HIS A 10 6.96 2.12 6.19
C HIS A 10 7.98 0.98 6.11
N GLY A 11 7.78 0.04 5.19
CA GLY A 11 8.70 -1.07 4.96
C GLY A 11 8.69 -2.14 6.05
N ALA A 12 7.73 -2.13 6.97
CA ALA A 12 7.62 -3.14 8.01
C ALA A 12 6.97 -4.41 7.48
N LEU A 13 7.76 -5.45 7.30
CA LEU A 13 7.25 -6.72 6.75
C LEU A 13 6.13 -7.34 7.60
N PRO A 14 6.23 -7.37 8.95
CA PRO A 14 5.13 -7.90 9.75
C PRO A 14 3.81 -7.16 9.53
N ALA A 15 3.86 -5.83 9.35
CA ALA A 15 2.66 -5.04 9.06
C ALA A 15 2.07 -5.39 7.69
N ALA A 16 2.91 -5.54 6.67
CA ALA A 16 2.47 -5.92 5.35
C ALA A 16 1.89 -7.33 5.32
N GLU A 17 2.49 -8.26 6.06
CA GLU A 17 1.97 -9.62 6.18
C GLU A 17 0.62 -9.64 6.89
N ALA A 18 0.46 -8.87 7.95
CA ALA A 18 -0.82 -8.73 8.66
C ALA A 18 -1.89 -8.15 7.74
N LEU A 19 -1.53 -7.16 6.92
CA LEU A 19 -2.44 -6.54 5.97
C LEU A 19 -2.94 -7.53 4.92
N THR A 20 -2.06 -8.31 4.33
CA THR A 20 -2.44 -9.29 3.30
C THR A 20 -3.26 -10.44 3.90
N THR A 21 -2.96 -10.86 5.11
CA THR A 21 -3.76 -11.85 5.84
C THR A 21 -5.18 -11.30 6.06
N ARG A 22 -5.28 -10.05 6.51
CA ARG A 22 -6.58 -9.40 6.74
C ARG A 22 -7.37 -9.26 5.43
N PHE A 23 -6.69 -8.96 4.34
CA PHE A 23 -7.31 -8.87 3.02
C PHE A 23 -8.05 -10.16 2.67
N HIS A 24 -7.43 -11.29 2.92
CA HIS A 24 -8.05 -12.60 2.66
C HIS A 24 -9.14 -12.93 3.67
N GLU A 25 -8.91 -12.69 4.95
CA GLU A 25 -9.87 -13.02 6.01
C GLU A 25 -11.18 -12.25 5.86
N GLU A 26 -11.10 -10.98 5.46
CA GLU A 26 -12.28 -10.13 5.27
C GLU A 26 -12.96 -10.34 3.92
N GLY A 27 -12.37 -11.14 3.04
CA GLY A 27 -12.90 -11.33 1.68
C GLY A 27 -12.94 -10.04 0.89
N ALA A 28 -11.94 -9.17 1.06
CA ALA A 28 -11.88 -7.90 0.37
C ALA A 28 -11.61 -8.10 -1.13
N ASP A 29 -12.18 -7.24 -1.95
CA ASP A 29 -12.03 -7.29 -3.40
C ASP A 29 -10.86 -6.41 -3.87
N ARG A 30 -10.63 -5.29 -3.21
CA ARG A 30 -9.58 -4.35 -3.56
C ARG A 30 -8.89 -3.82 -2.31
N LEU A 31 -7.59 -3.51 -2.49
CA LEU A 31 -6.74 -2.95 -1.46
C LEU A 31 -6.42 -1.50 -1.84
N LEU A 32 -6.80 -0.56 -1.00
CA LEU A 32 -6.55 0.87 -1.22
C LEU A 32 -5.45 1.31 -0.27
N LEU A 33 -4.33 1.77 -0.82
CA LEU A 33 -3.15 2.16 -0.05
C LEU A 33 -2.94 3.67 -0.14
N LEU A 34 -2.84 4.32 1.01
CA LEU A 34 -2.73 5.77 1.10
C LEU A 34 -1.28 6.26 1.20
N GLY A 35 -0.32 5.42 0.85
CA GLY A 35 1.08 5.80 0.76
C GLY A 35 1.93 5.40 1.95
N ASP A 36 3.16 5.85 1.93
CA ASP A 36 4.21 5.54 2.91
C ASP A 36 4.44 4.03 3.04
N LEU A 37 4.70 3.39 1.88
CA LEU A 37 4.71 1.94 1.79
C LEU A 37 6.06 1.32 2.18
N LEU A 38 7.17 1.86 1.67
CA LEU A 38 8.47 1.20 1.76
C LEU A 38 9.46 1.91 2.67
N TYR A 39 9.50 3.24 2.66
CA TYR A 39 10.49 4.00 3.42
C TYR A 39 9.97 4.34 4.81
N HIS A 40 10.84 4.17 5.82
CA HIS A 40 10.45 4.42 7.22
C HIS A 40 10.31 5.90 7.57
N GLY A 41 10.85 6.79 6.74
CA GLY A 41 10.82 8.24 6.98
C GLY A 41 12.08 8.75 7.67
N PRO A 42 12.49 10.01 7.39
CA PRO A 42 13.77 10.52 7.87
C PRO A 42 13.82 10.80 9.39
N ARG A 43 12.64 10.92 10.03
CA ARG A 43 12.55 11.26 11.46
C ARG A 43 12.01 10.11 12.31
N ASN A 44 11.71 8.99 11.70
CA ASN A 44 11.14 7.85 12.41
C ASN A 44 12.23 6.81 12.69
N PRO A 45 12.16 6.11 13.82
CA PRO A 45 13.04 4.96 14.02
C PRO A 45 12.69 3.86 13.02
N LEU A 46 13.65 2.98 12.74
CA LEU A 46 13.37 1.82 11.90
C LEU A 46 12.32 0.95 12.59
N PRO A 47 11.23 0.62 11.90
CA PRO A 47 10.25 -0.29 12.47
C PRO A 47 10.82 -1.70 12.63
N GLU A 48 10.25 -2.44 13.57
CA GLU A 48 10.61 -3.84 13.72
C GLU A 48 10.28 -4.61 12.42
N GLY A 49 11.22 -5.43 11.99
CA GLY A 49 11.04 -6.20 10.75
C GLY A 49 11.12 -5.35 9.48
N TYR A 50 11.84 -4.22 9.53
CA TYR A 50 12.01 -3.36 8.36
C TYR A 50 12.70 -4.13 7.23
N ALA A 51 11.98 -4.37 6.14
CA ALA A 51 12.46 -5.12 4.98
C ALA A 51 11.73 -4.63 3.73
N PRO A 52 12.05 -3.42 3.23
CA PRO A 52 11.28 -2.80 2.15
C PRO A 52 11.27 -3.63 0.85
N ALA A 53 12.34 -4.33 0.54
CA ALA A 53 12.39 -5.20 -0.65
C ALA A 53 11.38 -6.36 -0.53
N GLU A 54 11.27 -6.94 0.64
CA GLU A 54 10.31 -8.02 0.90
C GLU A 54 8.87 -7.51 0.91
N VAL A 55 8.65 -6.29 1.44
CA VAL A 55 7.34 -5.64 1.39
C VAL A 55 6.93 -5.39 -0.07
N ALA A 56 7.84 -4.87 -0.90
CA ALA A 56 7.57 -4.65 -2.31
C ALA A 56 7.19 -5.96 -3.01
N LYS A 57 7.93 -7.02 -2.76
CA LYS A 57 7.65 -8.33 -3.34
C LYS A 57 6.28 -8.85 -2.93
N LEU A 58 5.94 -8.71 -1.66
CA LEU A 58 4.64 -9.14 -1.13
C LEU A 58 3.50 -8.36 -1.78
N LEU A 59 3.60 -7.03 -1.81
CA LEU A 59 2.57 -6.19 -2.40
C LEU A 59 2.42 -6.40 -3.91
N ASN A 60 3.51 -6.65 -4.63
CA ASN A 60 3.46 -6.91 -6.06
C ASN A 60 2.62 -8.15 -6.40
N GLY A 61 2.52 -9.11 -5.49
CA GLY A 61 1.63 -10.25 -5.66
C GLY A 61 0.16 -9.89 -5.70
N TYR A 62 -0.20 -8.67 -5.28
CA TYR A 62 -1.57 -8.15 -5.28
C TYR A 62 -1.75 -6.96 -6.22
N ALA A 63 -0.79 -6.73 -7.12
CA ALA A 63 -0.74 -5.52 -7.95
C ALA A 63 -2.05 -5.24 -8.71
N ASP A 64 -2.70 -6.27 -9.21
CA ASP A 64 -3.95 -6.15 -9.97
C ASP A 64 -5.16 -5.78 -9.08
N ARG A 65 -5.01 -5.83 -7.77
CA ARG A 65 -6.06 -5.49 -6.81
C ARG A 65 -5.76 -4.24 -6.00
N ILE A 66 -4.61 -3.60 -6.23
CA ILE A 66 -4.17 -2.43 -5.48
C ILE A 66 -4.46 -1.15 -6.26
N THR A 67 -5.01 -0.16 -5.55
CA THR A 67 -5.01 1.24 -5.96
C THR A 67 -4.29 2.02 -4.87
N ALA A 68 -3.26 2.77 -5.24
CA ALA A 68 -2.43 3.47 -4.27
C ALA A 68 -2.26 4.94 -4.66
N VAL A 69 -2.10 5.78 -3.64
CA VAL A 69 -1.70 7.18 -3.80
C VAL A 69 -0.42 7.43 -3.03
N ARG A 70 0.24 8.55 -3.34
CA ARG A 70 1.50 8.92 -2.73
C ARG A 70 1.29 9.49 -1.33
N GLY A 71 2.03 8.96 -0.35
CA GLY A 71 2.18 9.57 0.96
C GLY A 71 3.38 10.53 0.99
N ASN A 72 3.78 10.96 2.17
CA ASN A 72 4.89 11.90 2.29
C ASN A 72 6.27 11.24 2.15
N CYS A 73 6.37 9.94 2.30
CA CYS A 73 7.65 9.20 2.22
C CYS A 73 7.85 8.45 0.90
N ASP A 74 6.86 8.40 0.03
CA ASP A 74 6.99 7.68 -1.24
C ASP A 74 7.81 8.49 -2.23
N ALA A 75 8.68 7.81 -2.97
CA ALA A 75 9.60 8.43 -3.90
C ALA A 75 9.65 7.67 -5.21
N GLU A 76 10.29 8.26 -6.22
CA GLU A 76 10.40 7.66 -7.55
C GLU A 76 11.08 6.28 -7.51
N VAL A 77 12.02 6.07 -6.58
CA VAL A 77 12.69 4.78 -6.44
C VAL A 77 11.70 3.68 -6.04
N ASP A 78 10.67 4.02 -5.29
CA ASP A 78 9.64 3.04 -4.89
C ASP A 78 8.86 2.57 -6.11
N GLN A 79 8.57 3.47 -7.04
CA GLN A 79 7.87 3.10 -8.28
C GLN A 79 8.69 2.15 -9.14
N MET A 80 10.01 2.18 -9.03
CA MET A 80 10.87 1.27 -9.78
C MET A 80 10.77 -0.18 -9.32
N VAL A 81 10.36 -0.41 -8.08
CA VAL A 81 10.28 -1.76 -7.50
C VAL A 81 8.84 -2.23 -7.30
N LEU A 82 7.85 -1.33 -7.40
CA LEU A 82 6.43 -1.68 -7.27
C LEU A 82 5.78 -1.82 -8.64
N ASP A 83 4.97 -2.86 -8.81
CA ASP A 83 4.30 -3.21 -10.07
C ASP A 83 2.94 -2.51 -10.22
N PHE A 84 2.62 -1.56 -9.36
CA PHE A 84 1.40 -0.76 -9.42
C PHE A 84 1.75 0.71 -9.24
N PRO A 85 0.95 1.64 -9.80
CA PRO A 85 1.21 3.08 -9.62
C PRO A 85 1.13 3.49 -8.15
N CYS A 86 2.11 4.24 -7.67
CA CYS A 86 2.18 4.68 -6.27
C CYS A 86 2.51 6.17 -6.08
N LEU A 87 2.67 6.92 -7.18
CA LEU A 87 3.09 8.33 -7.12
C LEU A 87 1.99 9.33 -7.44
N GLY A 88 0.76 8.87 -7.68
CA GLY A 88 -0.37 9.78 -7.89
C GLY A 88 -0.72 10.54 -6.62
N ASP A 89 -1.00 11.83 -6.73
CA ASP A 89 -1.38 12.65 -5.57
C ASP A 89 -2.76 12.31 -5.07
N TYR A 90 -3.63 11.81 -5.94
CA TYR A 90 -4.96 11.34 -5.56
C TYR A 90 -5.40 10.23 -6.52
N ALA A 91 -6.44 9.52 -6.13
CA ALA A 91 -7.09 8.52 -6.97
C ALA A 91 -8.60 8.54 -6.72
N LEU A 92 -9.36 8.23 -7.77
CA LEU A 92 -10.80 8.08 -7.67
C LEU A 92 -11.16 6.62 -7.88
N VAL A 93 -11.95 6.08 -6.99
CA VAL A 93 -12.47 4.71 -7.09
C VAL A 93 -13.99 4.80 -7.23
N VAL A 94 -14.50 4.34 -8.36
CA VAL A 94 -15.93 4.39 -8.66
C VAL A 94 -16.52 2.99 -8.45
N ASP A 95 -17.50 2.90 -7.57
CA ASP A 95 -18.20 1.67 -7.27
C ASP A 95 -19.71 1.95 -7.30
N ALA A 96 -20.36 1.54 -8.39
CA ALA A 96 -21.77 1.81 -8.65
C ALA A 96 -22.07 3.32 -8.55
N ASP A 97 -22.88 3.75 -7.58
CA ASP A 97 -23.25 5.16 -7.39
C ASP A 97 -22.29 5.90 -6.45
N THR A 98 -21.28 5.22 -5.95
CA THR A 98 -20.35 5.79 -4.95
C THR A 98 -18.99 6.05 -5.58
N THR A 99 -18.44 7.24 -5.32
CA THR A 99 -17.08 7.58 -5.73
C THR A 99 -16.26 7.86 -4.48
N LEU A 100 -15.14 7.15 -4.34
CA LEU A 100 -14.19 7.36 -3.25
C LEU A 100 -13.02 8.18 -3.79
N MET A 101 -12.61 9.18 -3.03
CA MET A 101 -11.41 9.97 -3.33
C MET A 101 -10.34 9.67 -2.29
N LEU A 102 -9.18 9.20 -2.75
CA LEU A 102 -8.06 8.86 -1.88
C LEU A 102 -7.06 10.00 -1.76
#